data_0e6ef2c6d03786bbcf66b7a9e5c0efcf
#
_entry.id   0e6ef2c6d03786bbcf66b7a9e5c0efcf
#
_cell.length_a   1.000
_cell.length_b   1.000
_cell.length_c   1.000
_cell.angle_alpha   90.00
_cell.angle_beta   90.00
_cell.angle_gamma   90.00
#
_symmetry.space_group_name_H-M   'P 1'
#
loop_
_entity.id
_entity.type
_entity.pdbx_description
1 polymer ?
#
loop_
_entity_poly.entity_id
_entity_poly.type
_entity_poly.pdbx_seq_one_letter_code
_entity_poly.pdbx_strand_id
1 'polypeptide(L)'
;ATLAEIARKRKAEAERKRREWEKKHGGGTKPPSSNGPLLWPTAGGVSSSFGMRYHPILHYWRLHAGADIGGACGQPIYAAEAGTIVEARVTSGSGLRIVLDNGVMRGVALATTYNHLSKFAVTSGSVKRGQVIGYEGSTGRSTGCHLHFETLQDGDFVDPRRWL
;
A
#
# COMPACT_ATOMS: atom_id res chain seq x y z
N ALA A 1 -7.30 -10.67 28.83
CA ALA A 1 -7.83 -9.48 28.12
C ALA A 1 -8.79 -9.91 27.02
N THR A 2 -9.93 -9.22 26.91
CA THR A 2 -10.86 -9.47 25.81
C THR A 2 -10.31 -8.94 24.47
N LEU A 3 -10.82 -9.47 23.37
CA LEU A 3 -10.45 -8.98 22.02
C LEU A 3 -10.77 -7.48 21.87
N ALA A 4 -11.86 -7.00 22.48
CA ALA A 4 -12.24 -5.59 22.47
C ALA A 4 -11.23 -4.71 23.23
N GLU A 5 -10.69 -5.19 24.36
CA GLU A 5 -9.65 -4.48 25.11
C GLU A 5 -8.34 -4.44 24.35
N ILE A 6 -7.96 -5.54 23.74
CA ILE A 6 -6.76 -5.63 22.86
C ILE A 6 -6.90 -4.65 21.70
N ALA A 7 -8.05 -4.62 21.03
CA ALA A 7 -8.33 -3.71 19.93
C ALA A 7 -8.26 -2.23 20.37
N ARG A 8 -8.83 -1.89 21.54
CA ARG A 8 -8.74 -0.52 22.10
C ARG A 8 -7.31 -0.12 22.41
N LYS A 9 -6.54 -1.01 23.04
CA LYS A 9 -5.12 -0.74 23.36
C LYS A 9 -4.30 -0.54 22.10
N ARG A 10 -4.49 -1.39 21.08
CA ARG A 10 -3.82 -1.25 19.79
C ARG A 10 -4.17 0.06 19.11
N LYS A 11 -5.46 0.44 19.12
CA LYS A 11 -5.91 1.71 18.53
C LYS A 11 -5.29 2.92 19.25
N ALA A 12 -5.29 2.93 20.59
CA ALA A 12 -4.69 4.00 21.37
C ALA A 12 -3.18 4.12 21.16
N GLU A 13 -2.46 3.00 21.14
CA GLU A 13 -1.03 2.98 20.84
C GLU A 13 -0.73 3.48 19.42
N ALA A 14 -1.54 3.09 18.47
CA ALA A 14 -1.47 3.51 17.09
C ALA A 14 -1.66 5.02 16.94
N GLU A 15 -2.66 5.60 17.60
CA GLU A 15 -2.89 7.05 17.60
C GLU A 15 -1.74 7.82 18.22
N ARG A 16 -1.15 7.29 19.29
CA ARG A 16 0.01 7.91 19.95
C ARG A 16 1.22 7.93 19.02
N LYS A 17 1.55 6.78 18.41
CA LYS A 17 2.67 6.67 17.45
C LYS A 17 2.48 7.59 16.24
N ARG A 18 1.24 7.70 15.77
CA ARG A 18 0.87 8.62 14.69
C ARG A 18 1.16 10.07 15.05
N ARG A 19 0.74 10.53 16.24
CA ARG A 19 0.97 11.91 16.70
C ARG A 19 2.46 12.21 16.84
N GLU A 20 3.23 11.24 17.34
CA GLU A 20 4.69 11.36 17.42
C GLU A 20 5.33 11.49 16.04
N TRP A 21 4.85 10.68 15.08
CA TRP A 21 5.32 10.75 13.70
C TRP A 21 4.99 12.10 13.05
N GLU A 22 3.75 12.58 13.21
CA GLU A 22 3.34 13.88 12.67
C GLU A 22 4.16 15.05 13.22
N LYS A 23 4.52 15.01 14.48
CA LYS A 23 5.42 16.01 15.08
C LYS A 23 6.81 16.02 14.46
N LYS A 24 7.33 14.83 14.09
CA LYS A 24 8.66 14.68 13.48
C LYS A 24 8.67 15.01 11.99
N HIS A 25 7.56 14.81 11.29
CA HIS A 25 7.45 14.88 9.83
C HIS A 25 6.36 15.88 9.37
N GLY A 26 5.98 16.79 10.23
CA GLY A 26 4.97 17.81 9.93
C GLY A 26 5.34 18.65 8.70
N GLY A 27 4.35 18.87 7.82
CA GLY A 27 4.53 19.59 6.56
C GLY A 27 4.70 18.68 5.35
N GLY A 28 4.28 17.42 5.43
CA GLY A 28 4.33 16.46 4.32
C GLY A 28 3.61 16.93 3.06
N THR A 29 4.07 16.45 1.92
CA THR A 29 3.44 16.65 0.61
C THR A 29 1.96 16.25 0.64
N LYS A 30 1.12 17.04 0.00
CA LYS A 30 -0.31 16.75 -0.12
C LYS A 30 -0.49 15.47 -0.94
N PRO A 31 -1.25 14.46 -0.43
CA PRO A 31 -1.52 13.25 -1.19
C PRO A 31 -2.36 13.54 -2.43
N PRO A 32 -2.27 12.70 -3.48
CA PRO A 32 -3.10 12.82 -4.66
C PRO A 32 -4.60 12.78 -4.33
N SER A 33 -5.41 13.44 -5.13
CA SER A 33 -6.88 13.37 -4.99
C SER A 33 -7.39 12.02 -5.48
N SER A 34 -8.53 11.59 -4.95
CA SER A 34 -9.20 10.35 -5.36
C SER A 34 -10.70 10.54 -5.44
N ASN A 35 -11.32 9.88 -6.41
CA ASN A 35 -12.78 9.83 -6.56
C ASN A 35 -13.38 8.54 -5.98
N GLY A 36 -12.57 7.55 -5.71
CA GLY A 36 -12.98 6.28 -5.13
C GLY A 36 -12.86 6.23 -3.61
N PRO A 37 -13.20 5.09 -2.99
CA PRO A 37 -13.09 4.91 -1.54
C PRO A 37 -11.65 4.92 -1.02
N LEU A 38 -10.67 4.54 -1.86
CA LEU A 38 -9.26 4.64 -1.53
C LEU A 38 -8.63 5.88 -2.17
N LEU A 39 -7.71 6.48 -1.43
CA LEU A 39 -6.82 7.50 -1.96
C LEU A 39 -5.83 6.84 -2.93
N TRP A 40 -5.50 7.51 -4.03
CA TRP A 40 -4.40 7.09 -4.90
C TRP A 40 -3.09 7.07 -4.11
N PRO A 41 -2.38 5.92 -4.10
CA PRO A 41 -1.21 5.76 -3.23
C PRO A 41 0.04 6.49 -3.70
N THR A 42 0.04 6.98 -4.93
CA THR A 42 1.12 7.82 -5.48
C THR A 42 0.63 8.63 -6.68
N ALA A 43 1.38 9.64 -7.07
CA ALA A 43 1.09 10.44 -8.25
C ALA A 43 1.38 9.67 -9.55
N GLY A 44 0.61 9.92 -10.57
CA GLY A 44 0.72 9.27 -11.88
C GLY A 44 -0.48 8.41 -12.21
N GLY A 45 -0.48 7.83 -13.39
CA GLY A 45 -1.54 6.95 -13.87
C GLY A 45 -1.20 5.47 -13.71
N VAL A 46 -2.17 4.62 -14.03
CA VAL A 46 -1.96 3.17 -14.15
C VAL A 46 -1.22 2.89 -15.45
N SER A 47 0.00 2.36 -15.34
CA SER A 47 0.80 1.93 -16.49
C SER A 47 0.55 0.48 -16.86
N SER A 48 0.09 -0.31 -15.91
CA SER A 48 -0.15 -1.74 -16.09
C SER A 48 -1.26 -2.22 -15.17
N SER A 49 -2.33 -2.73 -15.77
CA SER A 49 -3.58 -3.08 -15.09
C SER A 49 -3.55 -4.46 -14.45
N PHE A 50 -4.39 -4.63 -13.44
CA PHE A 50 -4.74 -5.94 -12.86
C PHE A 50 -5.33 -6.86 -13.94
N GLY A 51 -5.03 -8.14 -13.87
CA GLY A 51 -5.68 -9.17 -14.66
C GLY A 51 -4.73 -10.24 -15.19
N MET A 52 -5.32 -11.22 -15.85
CA MET A 52 -4.57 -12.31 -16.47
C MET A 52 -3.77 -11.81 -17.68
N ARG A 53 -2.53 -12.25 -17.75
CA ARG A 53 -1.61 -11.94 -18.85
C ARG A 53 -1.04 -13.21 -19.44
N TYR A 54 -0.98 -13.24 -20.75
CA TYR A 54 -0.30 -14.30 -21.48
C TYR A 54 1.17 -13.96 -21.67
N HIS A 55 2.06 -14.85 -21.21
CA HIS A 55 3.48 -14.67 -21.38
C HIS A 55 3.88 -15.10 -22.79
N PRO A 56 4.34 -14.20 -23.68
CA PRO A 56 4.54 -14.53 -25.09
C PRO A 56 5.70 -15.48 -25.36
N ILE A 57 6.67 -15.57 -24.45
CA ILE A 57 7.85 -16.45 -24.59
C ILE A 57 7.60 -17.80 -23.94
N LEU A 58 7.10 -17.82 -22.69
CA LEU A 58 6.88 -19.03 -21.91
C LEU A 58 5.51 -19.69 -22.15
N HIS A 59 4.63 -19.06 -22.94
CA HIS A 59 3.34 -19.58 -23.37
C HIS A 59 2.42 -20.04 -22.23
N TYR A 60 2.36 -19.25 -21.14
CA TYR A 60 1.41 -19.50 -20.05
C TYR A 60 0.71 -18.20 -19.60
N TRP A 61 -0.46 -18.37 -18.98
CA TRP A 61 -1.20 -17.27 -18.37
C TRP A 61 -0.74 -17.03 -16.96
N ARG A 62 -0.56 -15.75 -16.59
CA ARG A 62 -0.19 -15.32 -15.26
C ARG A 62 -1.08 -14.17 -14.80
N LEU A 63 -1.49 -14.23 -13.53
CA LEU A 63 -2.22 -13.13 -12.91
C LEU A 63 -1.24 -12.00 -12.57
N HIS A 64 -1.53 -10.78 -13.05
CA HIS A 64 -1.00 -9.55 -12.50
C HIS A 64 -1.92 -9.14 -11.35
N ALA A 65 -1.49 -9.38 -10.10
CA ALA A 65 -2.34 -9.33 -8.92
C ALA A 65 -2.60 -7.91 -8.39
N GLY A 66 -2.10 -6.90 -9.05
CA GLY A 66 -2.26 -5.49 -8.67
C GLY A 66 -2.25 -4.56 -9.86
N ALA A 67 -2.17 -3.28 -9.61
CA ALA A 67 -1.98 -2.26 -10.63
C ALA A 67 -0.62 -1.58 -10.44
N ASP A 68 0.10 -1.38 -11.52
CA ASP A 68 1.34 -0.61 -11.52
C ASP A 68 1.01 0.86 -11.76
N ILE A 69 1.46 1.71 -10.85
CA ILE A 69 1.11 3.13 -10.78
C ILE A 69 2.38 3.96 -10.67
N GLY A 70 2.34 5.18 -11.17
CA GLY A 70 3.41 6.14 -11.02
C GLY A 70 4.47 6.02 -12.10
N GLY A 71 5.74 6.07 -11.75
CA GLY A 71 6.89 6.00 -12.65
C GLY A 71 8.00 7.00 -12.33
N ALA A 72 7.81 7.86 -11.32
CA ALA A 72 8.82 8.80 -10.85
C ALA A 72 9.59 8.21 -9.65
N CYS A 73 10.87 7.89 -9.88
CA CYS A 73 11.73 7.36 -8.82
C CYS A 73 11.78 8.31 -7.62
N GLY A 74 11.60 7.76 -6.41
CA GLY A 74 11.70 8.50 -5.16
C GLY A 74 10.50 9.34 -4.76
N GLN A 75 9.42 9.37 -5.56
CA GLN A 75 8.22 10.11 -5.14
C GLN A 75 7.53 9.43 -3.95
N PRO A 76 6.80 10.20 -3.12
CA PRO A 76 6.16 9.64 -1.94
C PRO A 76 5.09 8.60 -2.26
N ILE A 77 5.03 7.58 -1.42
CA ILE A 77 3.94 6.60 -1.39
C ILE A 77 3.08 6.89 -0.16
N TYR A 78 1.78 7.02 -0.39
CA TYR A 78 0.80 7.36 0.64
C TYR A 78 -0.03 6.13 1.00
N ALA A 79 -0.37 5.98 2.26
CA ALA A 79 -1.37 4.99 2.67
C ALA A 79 -2.71 5.32 2.01
N ALA A 80 -3.24 4.40 1.23
CA ALA A 80 -4.51 4.59 0.51
C ALA A 80 -5.71 4.70 1.45
N GLU A 81 -5.59 4.16 2.64
CA GLU A 81 -6.53 4.27 3.75
C GLU A 81 -5.80 4.05 5.07
N ALA A 82 -6.40 4.53 6.16
CA ALA A 82 -5.91 4.23 7.50
C ALA A 82 -5.82 2.73 7.72
N GLY A 83 -4.85 2.30 8.48
CA GLY A 83 -4.66 0.89 8.78
C GLY A 83 -3.49 0.63 9.71
N THR A 84 -3.21 -0.64 9.91
CA THR A 84 -2.08 -1.11 10.71
C THR A 84 -1.09 -1.83 9.81
N ILE A 85 0.20 -1.52 9.94
CA ILE A 85 1.24 -2.24 9.21
C ILE A 85 1.35 -3.65 9.80
N VAL A 86 1.05 -4.66 8.99
CA VAL A 86 1.21 -6.06 9.37
C VAL A 86 2.50 -6.66 8.83
N GLU A 87 3.10 -6.04 7.83
CA GLU A 87 4.36 -6.45 7.24
C GLU A 87 5.08 -5.25 6.64
N ALA A 88 6.37 -5.11 6.94
CA ALA A 88 7.30 -4.20 6.27
C ALA A 88 8.64 -4.91 6.17
N ARG A 89 8.93 -5.49 5.01
CA ARG A 89 10.12 -6.32 4.80
C ARG A 89 10.60 -6.32 3.36
N VAL A 90 11.78 -6.86 3.15
CA VAL A 90 12.36 -7.06 1.82
C VAL A 90 12.09 -8.49 1.36
N THR A 91 11.55 -8.66 0.17
CA THR A 91 11.36 -9.94 -0.50
C THR A 91 12.06 -9.94 -1.86
N SER A 92 12.40 -11.13 -2.38
CA SER A 92 13.08 -11.23 -3.68
C SER A 92 12.22 -10.74 -4.85
N GLY A 93 10.92 -10.99 -4.82
CA GLY A 93 9.99 -10.59 -5.88
C GLY A 93 9.49 -9.15 -5.74
N SER A 94 8.97 -8.81 -4.58
CA SER A 94 8.34 -7.51 -4.31
C SER A 94 9.32 -6.41 -3.88
N GLY A 95 10.58 -6.76 -3.60
CA GLY A 95 11.54 -5.81 -3.05
C GLY A 95 11.12 -5.34 -1.66
N LEU A 96 11.23 -4.04 -1.40
CA LEU A 96 10.71 -3.45 -0.17
C LEU A 96 9.19 -3.41 -0.24
N ARG A 97 8.55 -4.12 0.68
CA ARG A 97 7.10 -4.34 0.70
C ARG A 97 6.48 -3.89 2.01
N ILE A 98 5.37 -3.17 1.93
CA ILE A 98 4.49 -2.87 3.06
C ILE A 98 3.12 -3.50 2.81
N VAL A 99 2.58 -4.14 3.84
CA VAL A 99 1.19 -4.63 3.86
C VAL A 99 0.45 -3.92 4.97
N LEU A 100 -0.69 -3.30 4.63
CA LEU A 100 -1.61 -2.66 5.57
C LEU A 100 -2.87 -3.52 5.74
N ASP A 101 -3.25 -3.74 6.98
CA ASP A 101 -4.61 -4.15 7.33
C ASP A 101 -5.46 -2.89 7.49
N ASN A 102 -6.37 -2.64 6.57
CA ASN A 102 -7.24 -1.47 6.54
C ASN A 102 -8.56 -1.71 7.29
N GLY A 103 -8.75 -2.89 7.87
CA GLY A 103 -9.98 -3.24 8.58
C GLY A 103 -11.15 -3.50 7.65
N VAL A 104 -12.36 -3.39 8.19
CA VAL A 104 -13.59 -3.63 7.43
C VAL A 104 -14.00 -2.34 6.72
N MET A 105 -14.10 -2.40 5.39
CA MET A 105 -14.59 -1.32 4.54
C MET A 105 -15.65 -1.86 3.59
N ARG A 106 -16.81 -1.22 3.54
CA ARG A 106 -17.94 -1.66 2.70
C ARG A 106 -18.29 -3.14 2.87
N GLY A 107 -18.20 -3.65 4.12
CA GLY A 107 -18.57 -5.02 4.46
C GLY A 107 -17.50 -6.07 4.17
N VAL A 108 -16.31 -5.69 3.70
CA VAL A 108 -15.20 -6.63 3.42
C VAL A 108 -13.96 -6.28 4.25
N ALA A 109 -13.19 -7.30 4.61
CA ALA A 109 -11.88 -7.10 5.21
C ALA A 109 -10.90 -6.69 4.11
N LEU A 110 -10.46 -5.43 4.14
CA LEU A 110 -9.60 -4.85 3.13
C LEU A 110 -8.14 -4.82 3.61
N ALA A 111 -7.24 -5.27 2.75
CA ALA A 111 -5.81 -5.06 2.89
C ALA A 111 -5.25 -4.42 1.63
N THR A 112 -4.23 -3.60 1.79
CA THR A 112 -3.49 -2.97 0.69
C THR A 112 -2.01 -3.28 0.79
N THR A 113 -1.36 -3.45 -0.34
CA THR A 113 0.07 -3.70 -0.39
C THR A 113 0.78 -2.74 -1.30
N TYR A 114 2.00 -2.40 -0.93
CA TYR A 114 2.84 -1.39 -1.58
C TYR A 114 4.20 -2.02 -1.83
N ASN A 115 4.58 -2.19 -3.08
CA ASN A 115 5.72 -3.00 -3.48
C ASN A 115 6.73 -2.23 -4.32
N HIS A 116 7.95 -2.73 -4.38
CA HIS A 116 9.09 -2.14 -5.09
C HIS A 116 9.56 -0.80 -4.54
N LEU A 117 9.31 -0.54 -3.26
CA LEU A 117 9.72 0.71 -2.60
C LEU A 117 11.24 0.84 -2.57
N SER A 118 11.74 2.07 -2.64
CA SER A 118 13.16 2.37 -2.45
C SER A 118 13.53 2.51 -0.99
N LYS A 119 12.56 2.96 -0.17
CA LYS A 119 12.76 3.25 1.25
C LYS A 119 11.44 3.16 2.01
N PHE A 120 11.49 2.67 3.25
CA PHE A 120 10.38 2.78 4.19
C PHE A 120 10.42 4.11 4.92
N ALA A 121 9.28 4.79 5.07
CA ALA A 121 9.12 5.92 5.98
C ALA A 121 8.64 5.44 7.36
N VAL A 122 7.87 4.34 7.39
CA VAL A 122 7.39 3.66 8.61
C VAL A 122 7.47 2.16 8.42
N THR A 123 7.72 1.43 9.51
CA THR A 123 7.89 -0.03 9.47
C THR A 123 6.95 -0.78 10.40
N SER A 124 6.19 -0.09 11.24
CA SER A 124 5.27 -0.70 12.19
C SER A 124 4.23 0.28 12.70
N GLY A 125 3.19 -0.23 13.31
CA GLY A 125 2.15 0.56 13.95
C GLY A 125 1.04 0.96 13.00
N SER A 126 0.24 1.93 13.41
CA SER A 126 -0.87 2.44 12.62
C SER A 126 -0.48 3.63 11.79
N VAL A 127 -1.12 3.76 10.64
CA VAL A 127 -0.98 4.88 9.71
C VAL A 127 -2.33 5.48 9.41
N LYS A 128 -2.34 6.76 9.04
CA LYS A 128 -3.53 7.46 8.55
C LYS A 128 -3.65 7.33 7.03
N ARG A 129 -4.87 7.45 6.55
CA ARG A 129 -5.10 7.74 5.13
C ARG A 129 -4.31 8.97 4.70
N GLY A 130 -3.53 8.85 3.63
CA GLY A 130 -2.69 9.92 3.10
C GLY A 130 -1.35 10.14 3.79
N GLN A 131 -1.02 9.35 4.81
CA GLN A 131 0.29 9.39 5.44
C GLN A 131 1.35 8.81 4.49
N VAL A 132 2.51 9.45 4.40
CA VAL A 132 3.65 8.91 3.66
C VAL A 132 4.19 7.68 4.39
N ILE A 133 4.21 6.55 3.71
CA ILE A 133 4.67 5.27 4.28
C ILE A 133 5.98 4.79 3.66
N GLY A 134 6.36 5.33 2.52
CA GLY A 134 7.58 4.99 1.83
C GLY A 134 7.76 5.82 0.57
N TYR A 135 8.69 5.40 -0.26
CA TYR A 135 9.04 6.10 -1.50
C TYR A 135 9.12 5.13 -2.66
N GLU A 136 8.66 5.57 -3.83
CA GLU A 136 8.65 4.77 -5.05
C GLU A 136 10.06 4.38 -5.48
N GLY A 137 10.20 3.12 -5.87
CA GLY A 137 11.48 2.58 -6.32
C GLY A 137 11.32 1.50 -7.38
N SER A 138 12.34 0.71 -7.52
CA SER A 138 12.42 -0.41 -8.46
C SER A 138 13.10 -1.63 -7.82
N THR A 139 12.90 -1.82 -6.52
CA THR A 139 13.49 -2.95 -5.79
C THR A 139 12.75 -4.26 -6.07
N GLY A 140 13.44 -5.38 -5.95
CA GLY A 140 12.88 -6.67 -6.31
C GLY A 140 12.85 -6.90 -7.82
N ARG A 141 11.87 -7.66 -8.30
CA ARG A 141 11.67 -7.92 -9.73
C ARG A 141 10.95 -6.74 -10.40
N SER A 142 11.73 -5.75 -10.81
CA SER A 142 11.23 -4.56 -11.45
C SER A 142 12.23 -4.10 -12.52
N THR A 143 11.71 -3.65 -13.66
CA THR A 143 12.52 -3.12 -14.77
C THR A 143 12.60 -1.59 -14.78
N GLY A 144 11.90 -0.94 -13.88
CA GLY A 144 11.89 0.52 -13.75
C GLY A 144 11.05 0.96 -12.59
N CYS A 145 11.17 2.22 -12.17
CA CYS A 145 10.44 2.76 -11.04
C CYS A 145 8.93 2.74 -11.28
N HIS A 146 8.22 2.12 -10.40
CA HIS A 146 6.76 2.11 -10.30
C HIS A 146 6.34 1.64 -8.93
N LEU A 147 5.10 1.90 -8.56
CA LEU A 147 4.46 1.28 -7.41
C LEU A 147 3.60 0.11 -7.93
N HIS A 148 3.86 -1.10 -7.46
CA HIS A 148 2.93 -2.21 -7.61
C HIS A 148 1.99 -2.21 -6.41
N PHE A 149 0.75 -1.83 -6.66
CA PHE A 149 -0.28 -1.65 -5.64
C PHE A 149 -1.32 -2.77 -5.73
N GLU A 150 -1.54 -3.46 -4.62
CA GLU A 150 -2.50 -4.56 -4.54
C GLU A 150 -3.60 -4.25 -3.55
N THR A 151 -4.81 -4.69 -3.86
CA THR A 151 -5.97 -4.68 -2.96
C THR A 151 -6.46 -6.11 -2.76
N LEU A 152 -6.69 -6.48 -1.50
CA LEU A 152 -7.22 -7.79 -1.13
C LEU A 152 -8.54 -7.61 -0.39
N GLN A 153 -9.59 -8.29 -0.87
CA GLN A 153 -10.90 -8.38 -0.21
C GLN A 153 -11.04 -9.77 0.39
N ASP A 154 -11.18 -9.85 1.73
CA ASP A 154 -11.30 -11.13 2.44
C ASP A 154 -10.18 -12.13 2.06
N GLY A 155 -8.97 -11.60 1.83
CA GLY A 155 -7.79 -12.36 1.44
C GLY A 155 -7.60 -12.63 -0.05
N ASP A 156 -8.54 -12.25 -0.90
CA ASP A 156 -8.46 -12.45 -2.35
C ASP A 156 -7.99 -11.19 -3.07
N PHE A 157 -7.06 -11.32 -3.99
CA PHE A 157 -6.64 -10.23 -4.85
C PHE A 157 -7.79 -9.78 -5.76
N VAL A 158 -8.05 -8.48 -5.75
CA VAL A 158 -9.06 -7.85 -6.62
C VAL A 158 -8.44 -6.67 -7.36
N ASP A 159 -9.07 -6.27 -8.45
CA ASP A 159 -8.62 -5.13 -9.24
C ASP A 159 -8.64 -3.84 -8.38
N PRO A 160 -7.47 -3.21 -8.14
CA PRO A 160 -7.40 -1.97 -7.36
C PRO A 160 -8.27 -0.82 -7.91
N ARG A 161 -8.57 -0.83 -9.20
CA ARG A 161 -9.43 0.20 -9.83
C ARG A 161 -10.86 0.18 -9.31
N ARG A 162 -11.31 -0.91 -8.69
CA ARG A 162 -12.62 -0.96 -8.00
C ARG A 162 -12.66 -0.08 -6.75
N TRP A 163 -11.50 0.22 -6.20
CA TRP A 163 -11.35 0.97 -4.96
C TRP A 163 -10.78 2.38 -5.14
N LEU A 164 -10.10 2.63 -6.24
CA LEU A 164 -9.47 3.92 -6.56
C LEU A 164 -10.40 4.95 -7.20
#